data_4de18d076e8031968b78f8d440cba02e
#
_entry.id   4de18d076e8031968b78f8d440cba02e
#
_cell.length_a   1.000
_cell.length_b   1.000
_cell.length_c   1.000
_cell.angle_alpha   90.00
_cell.angle_beta   90.00
_cell.angle_gamma   90.00
#
_symmetry.space_group_name_H-M   'P 1'
#
loop_
_entity.id
_entity.type
_entity.pdbx_description
1 polymer ?
#
loop_
_entity_poly.entity_id
_entity_poly.type
_entity_poly.pdbx_seq_one_letter_code
_entity_poly.pdbx_strand_id
1 'polypeptide(L)'
;FDGGGVRTIAALVFLKKLEAESGKKVSDIFDMFIGTSAGAFNAACFAYGGFSADKIKRYWSKSYLDQIMRSSFFWDKASLIQARPRYESDGRLKLLDEIFKSNTLKQSNKPFLCYAYDIENRLHTIFDTINTQEITFKDAIAASSAAPMYFPSYQMQDKSWMIDGSIISNNPTLIGYAY
;
A
#
# COMPACT_ATOMS: atom_id res chain seq x y z
N PHE A 1 -9.20 -4.32 0.60
CA PHE A 1 -9.02 -2.98 1.22
C PHE A 1 -8.99 -1.92 0.13
N ASP A 2 -9.92 -1.00 0.18
CA ASP A 2 -9.98 0.13 -0.75
C ASP A 2 -8.80 1.10 -0.55
N GLY A 3 -8.43 1.78 -1.62
CA GLY A 3 -7.56 2.94 -1.53
C GLY A 3 -8.27 4.12 -0.85
N GLY A 4 -7.51 5.13 -0.45
CA GLY A 4 -8.10 6.32 0.18
C GLY A 4 -7.21 7.02 1.21
N GLY A 5 -5.92 6.74 1.18
CA GLY A 5 -4.95 7.33 2.11
C GLY A 5 -5.33 7.05 3.56
N VAL A 6 -5.33 8.08 4.40
CA VAL A 6 -5.63 7.92 5.84
C VAL A 6 -7.04 7.41 6.15
N ARG A 7 -7.99 7.53 5.21
CA ARG A 7 -9.37 7.02 5.41
C ARG A 7 -9.45 5.51 5.55
N THR A 8 -8.45 4.77 5.09
CA THR A 8 -8.36 3.31 5.25
C THR A 8 -8.27 2.86 6.73
N ILE A 9 -8.02 3.79 7.68
CA ILE A 9 -8.11 3.55 9.12
C ILE A 9 -9.50 3.03 9.52
N ALA A 10 -10.56 3.44 8.84
CA ALA A 10 -11.92 3.00 9.15
C ALA A 10 -12.06 1.46 9.09
N ALA A 11 -11.44 0.82 8.09
CA ALA A 11 -11.39 -0.63 7.98
C ALA A 11 -10.65 -1.28 9.18
N LEU A 12 -9.56 -0.66 9.63
CA LEU A 12 -8.79 -1.17 10.77
C LEU A 12 -9.58 -1.06 12.09
N VAL A 13 -10.40 -0.02 12.26
CA VAL A 13 -11.28 0.12 13.43
C VAL A 13 -12.32 -1.00 13.45
N PHE A 14 -12.95 -1.28 12.31
CA PHE A 14 -13.87 -2.40 12.15
C PHE A 14 -13.21 -3.75 12.43
N LEU A 15 -12.04 -3.99 11.83
CA LEU A 15 -11.32 -5.26 12.00
C LEU A 15 -10.80 -5.45 13.42
N LYS A 16 -10.39 -4.39 14.11
CA LYS A 16 -10.07 -4.46 15.55
C LYS A 16 -11.26 -4.94 16.37
N LYS A 17 -12.47 -4.45 16.08
CA LYS A 17 -13.69 -4.91 16.74
C LYS A 17 -13.96 -6.37 16.42
N LEU A 18 -13.80 -6.77 15.16
CA LEU A 18 -13.94 -8.17 14.73
C LEU A 18 -12.97 -9.10 15.48
N GLU A 19 -11.69 -8.71 15.63
CA GLU A 19 -10.70 -9.47 16.42
C GLU A 19 -11.14 -9.62 17.87
N ALA A 20 -11.65 -8.53 18.47
CA ALA A 20 -12.09 -8.55 19.88
C ALA A 20 -13.33 -9.44 20.08
N GLU A 21 -14.29 -9.42 19.18
CA GLU A 21 -15.52 -10.20 19.29
C GLU A 21 -15.34 -11.68 18.92
N SER A 22 -14.50 -11.97 17.92
CA SER A 22 -14.24 -13.35 17.48
C SER A 22 -13.19 -14.10 18.28
N GLY A 23 -12.33 -13.37 19.00
CA GLY A 23 -11.16 -13.95 19.67
C GLY A 23 -10.08 -14.47 18.71
N LYS A 24 -10.19 -14.16 17.40
CA LYS A 24 -9.27 -14.60 16.35
C LYS A 24 -8.57 -13.41 15.72
N LYS A 25 -7.36 -13.64 15.19
CA LYS A 25 -6.69 -12.64 14.36
C LYS A 25 -7.40 -12.51 13.00
N VAL A 26 -7.34 -11.34 12.39
CA VAL A 26 -7.86 -11.12 11.02
C VAL A 26 -7.25 -12.12 10.04
N SER A 27 -5.96 -12.44 10.17
CA SER A 27 -5.27 -13.43 9.34
C SER A 27 -5.79 -14.88 9.51
N ASP A 28 -6.47 -15.17 10.61
CA ASP A 28 -7.05 -16.49 10.84
C ASP A 28 -8.51 -16.58 10.36
N ILE A 29 -9.13 -15.42 10.11
CA ILE A 29 -10.52 -15.31 9.64
C ILE A 29 -10.59 -15.29 8.12
N PHE A 30 -9.64 -14.60 7.47
CA PHE A 30 -9.62 -14.42 6.02
C PHE A 30 -8.50 -15.21 5.37
N ASP A 31 -8.77 -15.74 4.18
CA ASP A 31 -7.85 -16.59 3.43
C ASP A 31 -6.95 -15.80 2.48
N MET A 32 -7.36 -14.60 2.04
CA MET A 32 -6.65 -13.77 1.09
C MET A 32 -6.79 -12.28 1.45
N PHE A 33 -5.75 -11.52 1.16
CA PHE A 33 -5.71 -10.08 1.42
C PHE A 33 -5.40 -9.31 0.14
N ILE A 34 -6.32 -8.42 -0.22
CA ILE A 34 -6.21 -7.63 -1.45
C ILE A 34 -6.35 -6.16 -1.10
N GLY A 35 -5.54 -5.32 -1.73
CA GLY A 35 -5.60 -3.90 -1.44
C GLY A 35 -5.13 -3.00 -2.58
N THR A 36 -5.61 -1.77 -2.57
CA THR A 36 -5.20 -0.70 -3.47
C THR A 36 -4.59 0.43 -2.67
N SER A 37 -3.45 0.98 -3.12
CA SER A 37 -2.86 2.18 -2.50
C SER A 37 -2.58 1.99 -1.00
N ALA A 38 -3.09 2.87 -0.16
CA ALA A 38 -3.04 2.73 1.31
C ALA A 38 -3.68 1.42 1.81
N GLY A 39 -4.69 0.91 1.10
CA GLY A 39 -5.29 -0.39 1.37
C GLY A 39 -4.34 -1.56 1.08
N ALA A 40 -3.44 -1.42 0.09
CA ALA A 40 -2.41 -2.42 -0.18
C ALA A 40 -1.43 -2.56 1.01
N PHE A 41 -1.08 -1.46 1.67
CA PHE A 41 -0.29 -1.48 2.89
C PHE A 41 -0.97 -2.28 4.00
N ASN A 42 -2.26 -2.00 4.27
CA ASN A 42 -3.00 -2.74 5.30
C ASN A 42 -3.13 -4.22 4.96
N ALA A 43 -3.48 -4.55 3.70
CA ALA A 43 -3.58 -5.92 3.22
C ALA A 43 -2.26 -6.68 3.38
N ALA A 44 -1.15 -6.06 3.00
CA ALA A 44 0.18 -6.64 3.13
C ALA A 44 0.57 -6.91 4.59
N CYS A 45 0.26 -6.01 5.51
CA CYS A 45 0.54 -6.22 6.94
C CYS A 45 -0.19 -7.44 7.51
N PHE A 46 -1.44 -7.68 7.10
CA PHE A 46 -2.17 -8.87 7.50
C PHE A 46 -1.61 -10.13 6.83
N ALA A 47 -1.34 -10.07 5.52
CA ALA A 47 -0.87 -11.21 4.75
C ALA A 47 0.54 -11.66 5.15
N TYR A 48 1.48 -10.72 5.26
CA TYR A 48 2.89 -11.00 5.55
C TYR A 48 3.12 -11.45 6.98
N GLY A 49 2.68 -10.65 7.96
CA GLY A 49 3.07 -10.83 9.36
C GLY A 49 1.95 -11.26 10.29
N GLY A 50 0.72 -11.41 9.81
CA GLY A 50 -0.44 -11.66 10.66
C GLY A 50 -0.56 -10.60 11.77
N PHE A 51 -0.29 -9.34 11.44
CA PHE A 51 -0.36 -8.25 12.42
C PHE A 51 -1.80 -8.07 12.86
N SER A 52 -2.01 -7.70 14.13
CA SER A 52 -3.34 -7.30 14.58
C SER A 52 -3.74 -5.96 13.96
N ALA A 53 -5.03 -5.73 13.81
CA ALA A 53 -5.58 -4.46 13.33
C ALA A 53 -5.10 -3.27 14.18
N ASP A 54 -4.95 -3.46 15.51
CA ASP A 54 -4.42 -2.42 16.39
C ASP A 54 -2.95 -2.09 16.11
N LYS A 55 -2.12 -3.11 15.84
CA LYS A 55 -0.72 -2.89 15.44
C LYS A 55 -0.63 -2.10 14.15
N ILE A 56 -1.41 -2.46 13.12
CA ILE A 56 -1.41 -1.77 11.83
C ILE A 56 -1.89 -0.32 12.02
N LYS A 57 -2.93 -0.11 12.84
CA LYS A 57 -3.45 1.22 13.13
C LYS A 57 -2.39 2.17 13.70
N ARG A 58 -1.39 1.67 14.45
CA ARG A 58 -0.30 2.50 14.98
C ARG A 58 0.55 3.15 13.88
N TYR A 59 0.73 2.49 12.74
CA TYR A 59 1.42 3.06 11.58
C TYR A 59 0.65 4.22 10.93
N TRP A 60 -0.62 4.40 11.28
CA TRP A 60 -1.46 5.53 10.89
C TRP A 60 -1.54 6.62 11.96
N SER A 61 -0.68 6.56 13.00
CA SER A 61 -0.59 7.62 14.01
C SER A 61 -0.01 8.92 13.42
N LYS A 62 -0.29 10.03 14.10
CA LYS A 62 0.21 11.34 13.66
C LYS A 62 1.72 11.35 13.41
N SER A 63 2.52 10.70 14.27
CA SER A 63 3.98 10.65 14.14
C SER A 63 4.45 9.97 12.85
N TYR A 64 3.81 8.86 12.46
CA TYR A 64 4.11 8.20 11.19
C TYR A 64 3.57 8.97 9.98
N LEU A 65 2.38 9.56 10.11
CA LEU A 65 1.82 10.39 9.04
C LEU A 65 2.66 11.64 8.76
N ASP A 66 3.19 12.29 9.79
CA ASP A 66 4.11 13.44 9.64
C ASP A 66 5.40 13.05 8.90
N GLN A 67 5.87 11.80 9.04
CA GLN A 67 7.02 11.28 8.28
C GLN A 67 6.65 10.97 6.83
N ILE A 68 5.52 10.27 6.61
CA ILE A 68 5.07 9.86 5.29
C ILE A 68 4.65 11.06 4.43
N MET A 69 4.01 12.05 5.04
CA MET A 69 3.44 13.23 4.39
C MET A 69 4.35 14.46 4.53
N ARG A 70 5.65 14.25 4.59
CA ARG A 70 6.58 15.37 4.61
C ARG A 70 6.49 16.16 3.32
N SER A 71 6.08 17.43 3.43
CA SER A 71 5.99 18.32 2.28
C SER A 71 7.35 18.55 1.64
N SER A 72 7.41 18.57 0.32
CA SER A 72 8.59 19.05 -0.37
C SER A 72 8.76 20.54 -0.12
N PHE A 73 9.99 21.01 0.10
CA PHE A 73 10.34 22.41 0.38
C PHE A 73 9.76 23.41 -0.64
N PHE A 74 9.51 22.97 -1.86
CA PHE A 74 9.01 23.81 -2.95
C PHE A 74 7.49 23.97 -3.00
N TRP A 75 6.73 23.13 -2.28
CA TRP A 75 5.27 23.18 -2.34
C TRP A 75 4.71 24.48 -1.77
N ASP A 76 5.29 25.00 -0.69
CA ASP A 76 4.82 26.21 0.00
C ASP A 76 5.00 27.49 -0.82
N LYS A 77 5.89 27.47 -1.82
CA LYS A 77 6.20 28.64 -2.68
C LYS A 77 5.64 28.56 -4.11
N ALA A 78 5.20 27.40 -4.57
CA ALA A 78 4.79 27.16 -5.95
C ALA A 78 3.34 26.69 -6.09
N SER A 79 2.45 27.11 -5.21
CA SER A 79 1.06 26.65 -5.13
C SER A 79 0.20 26.96 -6.38
N LEU A 80 0.70 27.72 -7.34
CA LEU A 80 -0.01 28.05 -8.57
C LEU A 80 0.39 27.18 -9.77
N ILE A 81 1.51 26.43 -9.69
CA ILE A 81 1.97 25.52 -10.75
C ILE A 81 2.36 24.19 -10.10
N GLN A 82 1.50 23.20 -10.19
CA GLN A 82 1.73 21.85 -9.65
C GLN A 82 2.81 21.10 -10.47
N ALA A 83 4.00 21.65 -10.52
CA ALA A 83 5.12 21.06 -11.28
C ALA A 83 5.80 19.90 -10.54
N ARG A 84 5.48 19.67 -9.27
CA ARG A 84 6.09 18.60 -8.44
C ARG A 84 5.06 17.98 -7.49
N PRO A 85 5.25 16.70 -7.09
CA PRO A 85 4.43 16.04 -6.07
C PRO A 85 4.45 16.79 -4.73
N ARG A 86 3.36 16.68 -3.99
CA ARG A 86 3.19 17.37 -2.70
C ARG A 86 4.10 16.83 -1.62
N TYR A 87 4.33 15.52 -1.59
CA TYR A 87 5.11 14.84 -0.58
C TYR A 87 6.34 14.17 -1.17
N GLU A 88 7.38 14.04 -0.36
CA GLU A 88 8.57 13.25 -0.67
C GLU A 88 8.28 11.75 -0.44
N SER A 89 8.97 10.87 -1.18
CA SER A 89 8.77 9.42 -1.02
C SER A 89 9.55 8.83 0.16
N ASP A 90 10.60 9.48 0.63
CA ASP A 90 11.58 8.92 1.57
C ASP A 90 10.95 8.40 2.86
N GLY A 91 10.05 9.18 3.46
CA GLY A 91 9.39 8.76 4.71
C GLY A 91 8.53 7.52 4.54
N ARG A 92 7.80 7.43 3.41
CA ARG A 92 6.98 6.27 3.07
C ARG A 92 7.85 5.04 2.82
N LEU A 93 8.90 5.17 2.01
CA LEU A 93 9.81 4.07 1.68
C LEU A 93 10.55 3.56 2.92
N LYS A 94 10.96 4.47 3.81
CA LYS A 94 11.59 4.11 5.08
C LYS A 94 10.65 3.28 5.96
N LEU A 95 9.38 3.66 6.08
CA LEU A 95 8.41 2.87 6.83
C LEU A 95 8.22 1.47 6.25
N LEU A 96 8.17 1.35 4.92
CA LEU A 96 8.06 0.06 4.25
C LEU A 96 9.31 -0.81 4.51
N ASP A 97 10.51 -0.22 4.48
CA ASP A 97 11.75 -0.91 4.82
C ASP A 97 11.78 -1.38 6.27
N GLU A 98 11.30 -0.58 7.22
CA GLU A 98 11.23 -0.96 8.63
C GLU A 98 10.32 -2.18 8.86
N ILE A 99 9.20 -2.26 8.16
CA ILE A 99 8.20 -3.30 8.35
C ILE A 99 8.53 -4.56 7.56
N PHE A 100 8.83 -4.42 6.28
CA PHE A 100 8.94 -5.55 5.35
C PHE A 100 10.39 -5.91 5.02
N LYS A 101 11.35 -5.02 5.29
CA LYS A 101 12.78 -5.22 4.95
C LYS A 101 12.93 -5.56 3.46
N SER A 102 13.77 -6.55 3.15
CA SER A 102 13.98 -7.10 1.81
C SER A 102 13.06 -8.30 1.50
N ASN A 103 12.02 -8.53 2.30
CA ASN A 103 11.17 -9.69 2.09
C ASN A 103 10.34 -9.54 0.81
N THR A 104 10.33 -10.62 0.04
CA THR A 104 9.57 -10.72 -1.20
C THR A 104 8.16 -11.24 -0.95
N LEU A 105 7.29 -11.15 -1.94
CA LEU A 105 5.92 -11.64 -1.85
C LEU A 105 5.84 -13.15 -1.59
N LYS A 106 6.88 -13.91 -1.98
CA LYS A 106 7.03 -15.33 -1.66
C LYS A 106 7.02 -15.63 -0.15
N GLN A 107 7.44 -14.67 0.67
CA GLN A 107 7.51 -14.81 2.13
C GLN A 107 6.21 -14.42 2.84
N SER A 108 5.13 -14.25 2.08
CA SER A 108 3.80 -14.00 2.63
C SER A 108 3.24 -15.23 3.32
N ASN A 109 2.63 -15.06 4.48
CA ASN A 109 1.95 -16.15 5.20
C ASN A 109 0.56 -16.46 4.61
N LYS A 110 -0.03 -15.50 3.89
CA LYS A 110 -1.34 -15.61 3.25
C LYS A 110 -1.26 -15.06 1.83
N PRO A 111 -2.11 -15.52 0.91
CA PRO A 111 -2.26 -14.92 -0.40
C PRO A 111 -2.46 -13.41 -0.31
N PHE A 112 -1.67 -12.67 -1.08
CA PHE A 112 -1.71 -11.21 -1.15
C PHE A 112 -1.76 -10.78 -2.61
N LEU A 113 -2.51 -9.70 -2.86
CA LEU A 113 -2.57 -9.05 -4.16
C LEU A 113 -2.71 -7.55 -4.00
N CYS A 114 -1.93 -6.80 -4.75
CA CYS A 114 -2.16 -5.39 -5.03
C CYS A 114 -1.80 -5.08 -6.49
N TYR A 115 -2.05 -3.87 -6.93
CA TYR A 115 -1.74 -3.49 -8.31
C TYR A 115 -1.37 -2.02 -8.40
N ALA A 116 -0.67 -1.69 -9.50
CA ALA A 116 -0.28 -0.35 -9.90
C ALA A 116 -0.55 -0.15 -11.39
N TYR A 117 -0.40 1.07 -11.86
CA TYR A 117 -0.46 1.39 -13.28
C TYR A 117 0.94 1.69 -13.81
N ASP A 118 1.37 0.92 -14.81
CA ASP A 118 2.59 1.15 -15.57
C ASP A 118 2.33 2.25 -16.60
N ILE A 119 3.00 3.39 -16.43
CA ILE A 119 2.78 4.56 -17.29
C ILE A 119 3.49 4.46 -18.64
N GLU A 120 4.52 3.61 -18.76
CA GLU A 120 5.26 3.41 -20.01
C GLU A 120 4.51 2.46 -20.94
N ASN A 121 4.11 1.30 -20.40
CA ASN A 121 3.40 0.28 -21.15
C ASN A 121 1.88 0.51 -21.20
N ARG A 122 1.36 1.46 -20.40
CA ARG A 122 -0.07 1.78 -20.28
C ARG A 122 -0.92 0.59 -19.88
N LEU A 123 -0.41 -0.22 -18.95
CA LEU A 123 -1.04 -1.43 -18.47
C LEU A 123 -1.19 -1.39 -16.94
N HIS A 124 -2.20 -2.10 -16.44
CA HIS A 124 -2.23 -2.42 -15.04
C HIS A 124 -1.27 -3.57 -14.75
N THR A 125 -0.48 -3.41 -13.70
CA THR A 125 0.48 -4.42 -13.25
C THR A 125 0.00 -4.97 -11.93
N ILE A 126 -0.22 -6.29 -11.87
CA ILE A 126 -0.63 -7.00 -10.67
C ILE A 126 0.61 -7.52 -9.96
N PHE A 127 0.69 -7.27 -8.67
CA PHE A 127 1.68 -7.84 -7.76
C PHE A 127 0.99 -8.82 -6.83
N ASP A 128 1.39 -10.08 -6.89
CA ASP A 128 0.74 -11.15 -6.15
C ASP A 128 1.72 -12.23 -5.67
N THR A 129 1.27 -13.04 -4.75
CA THR A 129 2.05 -14.11 -4.13
C THR A 129 2.19 -15.37 -4.99
N ILE A 130 1.65 -15.39 -6.21
CA ILE A 130 1.70 -16.56 -7.11
C ILE A 130 2.60 -16.27 -8.30
N ASN A 131 2.35 -15.18 -9.04
CA ASN A 131 2.98 -14.91 -10.33
C ASN A 131 4.19 -13.96 -10.22
N THR A 132 4.23 -13.11 -9.18
CA THR A 132 5.27 -12.08 -9.00
C THR A 132 6.01 -12.22 -7.67
N GLN A 133 6.26 -13.47 -7.26
CA GLN A 133 6.79 -13.85 -5.95
C GLN A 133 8.12 -13.18 -5.57
N GLU A 134 8.96 -12.87 -6.55
CA GLU A 134 10.30 -12.29 -6.33
C GLU A 134 10.27 -10.76 -6.11
N ILE A 135 9.15 -10.12 -6.36
CA ILE A 135 8.96 -8.69 -6.07
C ILE A 135 8.91 -8.49 -4.55
N THR A 136 9.54 -7.45 -4.04
CA THR A 136 9.48 -7.15 -2.61
C THR A 136 8.14 -6.55 -2.22
N PHE A 137 7.70 -6.77 -0.98
CA PHE A 137 6.53 -6.07 -0.43
C PHE A 137 6.68 -4.55 -0.53
N LYS A 138 7.89 -4.04 -0.28
CA LYS A 138 8.19 -2.62 -0.42
C LYS A 138 7.89 -2.12 -1.82
N ASP A 139 8.42 -2.78 -2.85
CA ASP A 139 8.25 -2.36 -4.24
C ASP A 139 6.78 -2.40 -4.66
N ALA A 140 6.09 -3.50 -4.36
CA ALA A 140 4.67 -3.67 -4.68
C ALA A 140 3.79 -2.60 -4.04
N ILE A 141 3.98 -2.33 -2.73
CA ILE A 141 3.20 -1.32 -1.99
C ILE A 141 3.59 0.09 -2.42
N ALA A 142 4.89 0.37 -2.63
CA ALA A 142 5.37 1.66 -3.08
C ALA A 142 4.81 2.02 -4.46
N ALA A 143 4.77 1.06 -5.38
CA ALA A 143 4.17 1.21 -6.69
C ALA A 143 2.66 1.46 -6.58
N SER A 144 1.94 0.59 -5.84
CA SER A 144 0.49 0.68 -5.66
C SER A 144 0.03 1.98 -4.99
N SER A 145 0.88 2.61 -4.18
CA SER A 145 0.55 3.82 -3.41
C SER A 145 1.26 5.10 -3.90
N ALA A 146 1.81 5.10 -5.11
CA ALA A 146 2.41 6.27 -5.73
C ALA A 146 1.35 7.20 -6.35
N ALA A 147 0.49 7.78 -5.50
CA ALA A 147 -0.66 8.59 -5.92
C ALA A 147 -0.21 9.86 -6.63
N PRO A 148 -0.61 10.07 -7.91
CA PRO A 148 -0.27 11.27 -8.67
C PRO A 148 -0.66 12.53 -7.91
N MET A 149 0.11 13.60 -8.09
CA MET A 149 0.01 14.88 -7.36
C MET A 149 0.46 14.81 -5.89
N TYR A 150 0.33 13.67 -5.22
CA TYR A 150 0.73 13.50 -3.83
C TYR A 150 2.16 12.96 -3.70
N PHE A 151 2.50 11.91 -4.44
CA PHE A 151 3.81 11.28 -4.42
C PHE A 151 4.42 11.21 -5.82
N PRO A 152 5.76 11.17 -5.93
CA PRO A 152 6.43 10.83 -7.17
C PRO A 152 6.01 9.44 -7.66
N SER A 153 6.03 9.23 -8.98
CA SER A 153 5.96 7.89 -9.56
C SER A 153 7.09 7.02 -8.99
N TYR A 154 6.84 5.73 -8.86
CA TYR A 154 7.79 4.78 -8.31
C TYR A 154 8.49 4.02 -9.43
N GLN A 155 9.83 4.05 -9.45
CA GLN A 155 10.59 3.27 -10.41
C GLN A 155 10.89 1.88 -9.85
N MET A 156 10.43 0.85 -10.56
CA MET A 156 10.74 -0.54 -10.26
C MET A 156 12.19 -0.90 -10.60
N GLN A 157 12.65 -2.08 -10.17
CA GLN A 157 14.01 -2.56 -10.45
C GLN A 157 14.27 -2.79 -11.95
N ASP A 158 13.26 -3.19 -12.71
CA ASP A 158 13.29 -3.35 -14.16
C ASP A 158 13.24 -2.03 -14.95
N LYS A 159 13.27 -0.89 -14.24
CA LYS A 159 13.19 0.48 -14.73
C LYS A 159 11.82 0.96 -15.14
N SER A 160 10.78 0.13 -15.12
CA SER A 160 9.40 0.58 -15.37
C SER A 160 8.93 1.60 -14.31
N TRP A 161 8.07 2.53 -14.72
CA TRP A 161 7.54 3.58 -13.85
C TRP A 161 6.08 3.34 -13.52
N MET A 162 5.80 3.28 -12.21
CA MET A 162 4.49 2.96 -11.67
C MET A 162 3.84 4.15 -10.98
N ILE A 163 2.53 4.22 -11.10
CA ILE A 163 1.67 5.11 -10.32
C ILE A 163 0.55 4.31 -9.65
N ASP A 164 -0.14 4.96 -8.71
CA ASP A 164 -1.14 4.34 -7.83
C ASP A 164 -2.21 3.53 -8.59
N GLY A 165 -2.50 2.35 -8.11
CA GLY A 165 -3.51 1.45 -8.67
C GLY A 165 -4.94 1.99 -8.62
N SER A 166 -5.23 2.99 -7.78
CA SER A 166 -6.54 3.62 -7.70
C SER A 166 -6.99 4.32 -8.99
N ILE A 167 -6.06 4.60 -9.90
CA ILE A 167 -6.36 5.10 -11.25
C ILE A 167 -7.16 4.07 -12.05
N ILE A 168 -6.90 2.78 -11.82
CA ILE A 168 -7.59 1.67 -12.48
C ILE A 168 -8.86 1.34 -11.71
N SER A 169 -8.69 1.02 -10.43
CA SER A 169 -9.78 0.65 -9.54
C SER A 169 -9.42 0.97 -8.08
N ASN A 170 -10.21 1.83 -7.45
CA ASN A 170 -10.00 2.12 -6.04
C ASN A 170 -10.45 0.96 -5.14
N ASN A 171 -11.50 0.24 -5.55
CA ASN A 171 -11.98 -0.96 -4.86
C ASN A 171 -11.46 -2.22 -5.57
N PRO A 172 -10.63 -3.05 -4.90
CA PRO A 172 -9.98 -4.21 -5.51
C PRO A 172 -10.86 -5.47 -5.54
N THR A 173 -12.09 -5.42 -5.06
CA THR A 173 -12.92 -6.62 -4.86
C THR A 173 -13.13 -7.42 -6.14
N LEU A 174 -13.45 -6.74 -7.25
CA LEU A 174 -13.70 -7.41 -8.51
C LEU A 174 -12.45 -8.10 -9.07
N ILE A 175 -11.31 -7.42 -8.96
CA ILE A 175 -10.02 -7.98 -9.40
C ILE A 175 -9.69 -9.22 -8.57
N GLY A 176 -9.88 -9.13 -7.25
CA GLY A 176 -9.64 -10.26 -6.36
C GLY A 176 -10.62 -11.41 -6.50
N TYR A 177 -11.85 -11.15 -6.91
CA TYR A 177 -12.80 -12.21 -7.21
C TYR A 177 -12.46 -12.94 -8.51
N ALA A 178 -11.89 -12.25 -9.48
CA ALA A 178 -11.48 -12.83 -10.76
C ALA A 178 -10.13 -13.58 -10.68
N TYR A 179 -9.37 -13.38 -9.59
CA TYR A 179 -8.08 -13.98 -9.34
C TYR A 179 -8.19 -15.38 -8.69
#